data_5bb5e7dbd6cfc8d5fb68b3e04d50a3b3
#
_entry.id   5bb5e7dbd6cfc8d5fb68b3e04d50a3b3
#
_cell.length_a   1.000
_cell.length_b   1.000
_cell.length_c   1.000
_cell.angle_alpha   90.00
_cell.angle_beta   90.00
_cell.angle_gamma   90.00
#
_symmetry.space_group_name_H-M   'P 1'
#
loop_
_entity.id
_entity.type
_entity.pdbx_description
1 polymer ?
#
loop_
_entity_poly.entity_id
_entity_poly.type
_entity_poly.pdbx_seq_one_letter_code
_entity_poly.pdbx_strand_id
1 'polypeptide(L)'
;MGRHIAKINFEFLDKLKNKKDGHLILVTAITPTPAGEGKTTTSVGLNDGLNKIGKKSIVCLREPSLGPSFGMKGGAAGGGNAQVVPMEQINLHFTGDFHAITSAHNLLSALIDNHIYWGNKLNIDEKKIVWKRVIDMNDRALRFIDINTCLLYTSPSPRD
;
A
#
# COMPACT_ATOMS: atom_id res chain seq x y z
N MET A 1 -7.74 10.32 -12.01
CA MET A 1 -7.29 8.90 -11.94
C MET A 1 -6.06 8.76 -12.80
N GLY A 2 -5.06 7.98 -12.38
CA GLY A 2 -3.82 7.78 -13.13
C GLY A 2 -4.04 7.00 -14.44
N ARG A 3 -3.08 7.09 -15.34
CA ARG A 3 -3.12 6.50 -16.70
C ARG A 3 -3.36 4.97 -16.72
N HIS A 4 -2.97 4.30 -15.65
CA HIS A 4 -3.00 2.83 -15.52
C HIS A 4 -4.01 2.33 -14.49
N ILE A 5 -4.97 3.18 -14.08
CA ILE A 5 -5.95 2.84 -13.05
C ILE A 5 -7.35 2.75 -13.67
N ALA A 6 -8.02 1.64 -13.41
CA ALA A 6 -9.44 1.47 -13.67
C ALA A 6 -10.17 1.08 -12.38
N LYS A 7 -11.35 1.63 -12.19
CA LYS A 7 -12.27 1.23 -11.12
C LYS A 7 -13.45 0.49 -11.73
N ILE A 8 -13.75 -0.68 -11.19
CA ILE A 8 -14.88 -1.50 -11.62
C ILE A 8 -15.97 -1.37 -10.55
N ASN A 9 -17.20 -1.02 -10.98
CA ASN A 9 -18.33 -0.91 -10.07
C ASN A 9 -18.72 -2.29 -9.55
N PHE A 10 -19.06 -2.39 -8.26
CA PHE A 10 -19.56 -3.62 -7.63
C PHE A 10 -20.81 -4.19 -8.30
N GLU A 11 -21.68 -3.35 -8.86
CA GLU A 11 -22.85 -3.79 -9.64
C GLU A 11 -22.48 -4.68 -10.84
N PHE A 12 -21.23 -4.65 -11.29
CA PHE A 12 -20.76 -5.54 -12.33
C PHE A 12 -20.74 -7.01 -11.88
N LEU A 13 -20.60 -7.27 -10.58
CA LEU A 13 -20.68 -8.61 -10.02
C LEU A 13 -22.05 -9.25 -10.25
N ASP A 14 -23.14 -8.46 -10.22
CA ASP A 14 -24.49 -8.97 -10.48
C ASP A 14 -24.62 -9.55 -11.89
N LYS A 15 -23.91 -8.98 -12.86
CA LYS A 15 -23.89 -9.48 -14.24
C LYS A 15 -23.11 -10.79 -14.37
N LEU A 16 -22.31 -11.13 -13.38
CA LEU A 16 -21.47 -12.32 -13.38
C LEU A 16 -22.05 -13.49 -12.59
N LYS A 17 -23.15 -13.29 -11.83
CA LYS A 17 -23.77 -14.31 -10.95
C LYS A 17 -24.09 -15.63 -11.65
N ASN A 18 -24.36 -15.58 -12.95
CA ASN A 18 -24.69 -16.77 -13.75
C ASN A 18 -23.46 -17.41 -14.44
N LYS A 19 -22.27 -16.85 -14.23
CA LYS A 19 -21.04 -17.44 -14.78
C LYS A 19 -20.45 -18.43 -13.79
N LYS A 20 -19.93 -19.53 -14.32
CA LYS A 20 -19.20 -20.50 -13.50
C LYS A 20 -17.94 -19.86 -12.92
N ASP A 21 -17.71 -20.07 -11.64
CA ASP A 21 -16.51 -19.63 -10.95
C ASP A 21 -15.26 -20.31 -11.52
N GLY A 22 -14.17 -19.57 -11.53
CA GLY A 22 -12.84 -20.07 -11.85
C GLY A 22 -12.19 -20.75 -10.63
N HIS A 23 -10.96 -21.21 -10.84
CA HIS A 23 -10.14 -21.73 -9.76
C HIS A 23 -9.37 -20.58 -9.09
N LEU A 24 -9.41 -20.52 -7.77
CA LEU A 24 -8.62 -19.59 -6.97
C LEU A 24 -7.32 -20.26 -6.51
N ILE A 25 -6.20 -19.65 -6.82
CA ILE A 25 -4.87 -20.09 -6.36
C ILE A 25 -4.34 -19.02 -5.41
N LEU A 26 -4.15 -19.36 -4.15
CA LEU A 26 -3.56 -18.46 -3.15
C LEU A 26 -2.05 -18.72 -3.04
N VAL A 27 -1.26 -17.67 -3.27
CA VAL A 27 0.19 -17.68 -3.03
C VAL A 27 0.47 -16.96 -1.72
N THR A 28 1.00 -17.68 -0.74
CA THR A 28 1.28 -17.15 0.59
C THR A 28 2.67 -17.60 1.09
N ALA A 29 3.10 -17.06 2.21
CA ALA A 29 4.31 -17.49 2.92
C ALA A 29 4.05 -17.55 4.42
N ILE A 30 4.73 -18.45 5.10
CA ILE A 30 4.53 -18.73 6.53
C ILE A 30 5.14 -17.63 7.39
N THR A 31 6.39 -17.25 7.11
CA THR A 31 7.15 -16.31 7.94
C THR A 31 7.71 -15.18 7.08
N PRO A 32 7.55 -13.91 7.50
CA PRO A 32 8.16 -12.80 6.79
C PRO A 32 9.69 -12.80 6.97
N THR A 33 10.41 -12.45 5.90
CA THR A 33 11.86 -12.27 5.92
C THR A 33 12.24 -10.84 5.54
N PRO A 34 13.40 -10.31 5.95
CA PRO A 34 13.84 -8.96 5.58
C PRO A 34 13.93 -8.74 4.06
N ALA A 35 14.36 -9.75 3.32
CA ALA A 35 14.50 -9.69 1.86
C ALA A 35 13.19 -9.92 1.09
N GLY A 36 12.12 -10.34 1.79
CA GLY A 36 10.87 -10.79 1.17
C GLY A 36 10.91 -12.26 0.75
N GLU A 37 9.75 -12.87 0.57
CA GLU A 37 9.58 -14.30 0.32
C GLU A 37 9.29 -14.62 -1.17
N GLY A 38 9.32 -13.63 -2.04
CA GLY A 38 9.08 -13.81 -3.46
C GLY A 38 7.63 -14.10 -3.86
N LYS A 39 6.64 -13.85 -2.99
CA LYS A 39 5.21 -14.09 -3.28
C LYS A 39 4.75 -13.43 -4.58
N THR A 40 5.09 -12.17 -4.77
CA THR A 40 4.71 -11.41 -5.97
C THR A 40 5.36 -12.00 -7.23
N THR A 41 6.66 -12.26 -7.19
CA THR A 41 7.40 -12.87 -8.30
C THR A 41 6.84 -14.24 -8.67
N THR A 42 6.54 -15.06 -7.67
CA THR A 42 5.91 -16.38 -7.87
C THR A 42 4.53 -16.25 -8.48
N SER A 43 3.71 -15.31 -8.00
CA SER A 43 2.36 -15.09 -8.51
C SER A 43 2.37 -14.64 -9.97
N VAL A 44 3.25 -13.71 -10.33
CA VAL A 44 3.42 -13.23 -11.71
C VAL A 44 3.92 -14.36 -12.61
N GLY A 45 4.98 -15.07 -12.22
CA GLY A 45 5.53 -16.18 -13.00
C GLY A 45 4.54 -17.34 -13.18
N LEU A 46 3.75 -17.65 -12.16
CA LEU A 46 2.69 -18.65 -12.27
C LEU A 46 1.61 -18.22 -13.27
N ASN A 47 1.17 -16.97 -13.20
CA ASN A 47 0.20 -16.42 -14.14
C ASN A 47 0.71 -16.48 -15.58
N ASP A 48 1.95 -16.07 -15.82
CA ASP A 48 2.58 -16.12 -17.12
C ASP A 48 2.69 -17.58 -17.64
N GLY A 49 3.12 -18.50 -16.79
CA GLY A 49 3.20 -19.92 -17.10
C GLY A 49 1.84 -20.52 -17.49
N LEU A 50 0.78 -20.20 -16.73
CA LEU A 50 -0.57 -20.66 -17.01
C LEU A 50 -1.07 -20.12 -18.37
N ASN A 51 -0.87 -18.84 -18.65
CA ASN A 51 -1.26 -18.26 -19.93
C ASN A 51 -0.46 -18.86 -21.08
N LYS A 52 0.83 -19.14 -20.90
CA LYS A 52 1.69 -19.77 -21.91
C LYS A 52 1.21 -21.16 -22.32
N ILE A 53 0.66 -21.93 -21.40
CA ILE A 53 0.08 -23.27 -21.69
C ILE A 53 -1.39 -23.19 -22.10
N GLY A 54 -1.90 -22.02 -22.45
CA GLY A 54 -3.25 -21.81 -22.98
C GLY A 54 -4.35 -21.77 -21.94
N LYS A 55 -4.03 -21.68 -20.64
CA LYS A 55 -5.02 -21.47 -19.59
C LYS A 55 -5.29 -19.96 -19.45
N LYS A 56 -6.56 -19.59 -19.38
CA LYS A 56 -6.95 -18.21 -19.11
C LYS A 56 -6.77 -17.92 -17.62
N SER A 57 -5.75 -17.19 -17.26
CA SER A 57 -5.49 -16.79 -15.88
C SER A 57 -5.32 -15.28 -15.74
N ILE A 58 -5.61 -14.77 -14.56
CA ILE A 58 -5.41 -13.39 -14.16
C ILE A 58 -4.72 -13.37 -12.81
N VAL A 59 -3.74 -12.49 -12.63
CA VAL A 59 -3.07 -12.31 -11.36
C VAL A 59 -3.66 -11.14 -10.61
N CYS A 60 -3.92 -11.32 -9.30
CA CYS A 60 -4.32 -10.27 -8.38
C CYS A 60 -3.17 -10.05 -7.40
N LEU A 61 -2.58 -8.86 -7.46
CA LEU A 61 -1.44 -8.50 -6.63
C LEU A 61 -1.85 -7.42 -5.63
N ARG A 62 -1.19 -7.44 -4.47
CA ARG A 62 -1.31 -6.35 -3.50
C ARG A 62 -0.39 -5.22 -3.92
N GLU A 63 -0.92 -4.01 -3.99
CA GLU A 63 -0.12 -2.80 -4.12
C GLU A 63 0.68 -2.54 -2.82
N PRO A 64 2.00 -2.32 -2.88
CA PRO A 64 2.77 -1.91 -1.72
C PRO A 64 2.43 -0.46 -1.37
N SER A 65 2.37 -0.14 -0.07
CA SER A 65 2.04 1.21 0.38
C SER A 65 3.11 2.26 0.02
N LEU A 66 4.37 1.91 0.15
CA LEU A 66 5.51 2.78 -0.16
C LEU A 66 6.52 2.13 -1.12
N GLY A 67 6.32 0.84 -1.42
CA GLY A 67 7.16 0.07 -2.33
C GLY A 67 8.65 0.11 -1.98
N PRO A 68 9.53 -0.01 -2.97
CA PRO A 68 10.97 0.03 -2.76
C PRO A 68 11.51 1.42 -2.40
N SER A 69 10.67 2.46 -2.45
CA SER A 69 11.04 3.82 -2.04
C SER A 69 11.35 3.93 -0.54
N PHE A 70 10.80 3.02 0.25
CA PHE A 70 11.04 2.96 1.68
C PHE A 70 11.18 1.52 2.16
N GLY A 71 12.40 1.14 2.49
CA GLY A 71 12.75 -0.18 2.98
C GLY A 71 13.23 -1.15 1.89
N MET A 72 13.74 -2.32 2.33
CA MET A 72 14.30 -3.34 1.45
C MET A 72 13.28 -4.34 0.91
N LYS A 73 11.98 -4.13 1.17
CA LYS A 73 10.94 -5.01 0.64
C LYS A 73 10.78 -4.78 -0.85
N GLY A 74 10.71 -5.87 -1.62
CA GLY A 74 10.54 -5.85 -3.06
C GLY A 74 9.29 -5.07 -3.51
N GLY A 75 9.32 -4.56 -4.73
CA GLY A 75 8.20 -3.85 -5.33
C GLY A 75 7.02 -4.76 -5.68
N ALA A 76 5.91 -4.15 -6.09
CA ALA A 76 4.69 -4.86 -6.52
C ALA A 76 4.81 -5.49 -7.91
N ALA A 77 5.85 -5.17 -8.65
CA ALA A 77 5.97 -5.56 -10.06
C ALA A 77 6.59 -6.95 -10.30
N GLY A 78 6.99 -7.66 -9.24
CA GLY A 78 7.72 -8.92 -9.37
C GLY A 78 9.23 -8.73 -9.51
N GLY A 79 9.92 -9.72 -10.10
CA GLY A 79 11.38 -9.68 -10.24
C GLY A 79 11.91 -10.66 -11.29
N GLY A 80 13.15 -10.46 -11.73
CA GLY A 80 13.75 -11.25 -12.78
C GLY A 80 12.96 -11.18 -14.09
N ASN A 81 12.62 -12.32 -14.66
CA ASN A 81 11.80 -12.42 -15.88
C ASN A 81 10.28 -12.36 -15.60
N ALA A 82 9.86 -12.45 -14.34
CA ALA A 82 8.46 -12.42 -13.91
C ALA A 82 8.10 -11.02 -13.44
N GLN A 83 7.84 -10.11 -14.38
CA GLN A 83 7.60 -8.69 -14.10
C GLN A 83 6.32 -8.18 -14.74
N VAL A 84 5.65 -7.28 -14.01
CA VAL A 84 4.53 -6.48 -14.53
C VAL A 84 5.07 -5.14 -15.01
N VAL A 85 4.69 -4.74 -16.20
CA VAL A 85 5.08 -3.45 -16.80
C VAL A 85 3.90 -2.48 -16.85
N PRO A 86 4.10 -1.18 -16.67
CA PRO A 86 5.36 -0.45 -16.48
C PRO A 86 5.86 -0.54 -15.04
N MET A 87 6.99 -1.21 -14.84
CA MET A 87 7.52 -1.53 -13.51
C MET A 87 7.84 -0.28 -12.67
N GLU A 88 8.48 0.71 -13.27
CA GLU A 88 8.87 1.94 -12.58
C GLU A 88 7.65 2.69 -12.02
N GLN A 89 6.59 2.81 -12.82
CA GLN A 89 5.37 3.49 -12.40
C GLN A 89 4.59 2.71 -11.34
N ILE A 90 4.62 1.37 -11.39
CA ILE A 90 3.95 0.52 -10.39
C ILE A 90 4.71 0.54 -9.07
N ASN A 91 6.04 0.56 -9.09
CA ASN A 91 6.86 0.59 -7.89
C ASN A 91 6.96 1.98 -7.26
N LEU A 92 6.81 3.03 -8.04
CA LEU A 92 6.64 4.38 -7.53
C LEU A 92 5.15 4.63 -7.22
N HIS A 93 4.86 5.74 -6.60
CA HIS A 93 3.49 6.03 -6.16
C HIS A 93 2.59 6.47 -7.33
N PHE A 94 1.92 5.56 -8.01
CA PHE A 94 1.16 5.86 -9.23
C PHE A 94 -0.31 6.26 -9.03
N THR A 95 -0.78 6.34 -7.78
CA THR A 95 -2.17 6.70 -7.45
C THR A 95 -2.48 8.20 -7.55
N GLY A 96 -1.51 9.02 -7.95
CA GLY A 96 -1.66 10.46 -8.17
C GLY A 96 -1.00 11.32 -7.10
N ASP A 97 -0.79 12.60 -7.43
CA ASP A 97 0.02 13.53 -6.64
C ASP A 97 -0.54 13.78 -5.24
N PHE A 98 -1.85 13.93 -5.09
CA PHE A 98 -2.48 14.12 -3.78
C PHE A 98 -2.24 12.95 -2.84
N HIS A 99 -2.33 11.75 -3.35
CA HIS A 99 -2.04 10.55 -2.56
C HIS A 99 -0.54 10.45 -2.25
N ALA A 100 0.33 10.81 -3.18
CA ALA A 100 1.77 10.82 -3.00
C ALA A 100 2.22 11.80 -1.90
N ILE A 101 1.75 13.05 -1.94
CA ILE A 101 2.10 14.04 -0.91
C ILE A 101 1.53 13.69 0.47
N THR A 102 0.33 13.08 0.53
CA THR A 102 -0.24 12.60 1.80
C THR A 102 0.61 11.48 2.39
N SER A 103 1.06 10.55 1.56
CA SER A 103 1.92 9.45 2.00
C SER A 103 3.29 9.95 2.46
N ALA A 104 3.89 10.91 1.75
CA ALA A 104 5.15 11.54 2.15
C ALA A 104 5.02 12.29 3.48
N HIS A 105 3.93 13.02 3.66
CA HIS A 105 3.62 13.73 4.90
C HIS A 105 3.48 12.77 6.09
N ASN A 106 2.72 11.69 5.92
CA ASN A 106 2.55 10.68 6.96
C ASN A 106 3.87 9.97 7.28
N LEU A 107 4.70 9.69 6.28
CA LEU A 107 6.01 9.10 6.50
C LEU A 107 6.91 10.02 7.33
N LEU A 108 6.94 11.32 7.01
CA LEU A 108 7.74 12.28 7.79
C LEU A 108 7.24 12.39 9.23
N SER A 109 5.92 12.40 9.44
CA SER A 109 5.31 12.36 10.79
C SER A 109 5.78 11.12 11.55
N ALA A 110 5.66 9.95 10.95
CA ALA A 110 6.08 8.69 11.56
C ALA A 110 7.59 8.65 11.87
N LEU A 111 8.42 9.25 11.02
CA LEU A 111 9.86 9.36 11.26
C LEU A 111 10.18 10.25 12.46
N ILE A 112 9.48 11.37 12.62
CA ILE A 112 9.64 12.27 13.77
C ILE A 112 9.22 11.53 15.05
N ASP A 113 8.04 10.94 15.08
CA ASP A 113 7.53 10.20 16.23
C ASP A 113 8.48 9.08 16.65
N ASN A 114 8.91 8.29 15.68
CA ASN A 114 9.83 7.19 15.92
C ASN A 114 11.21 7.68 16.42
N HIS A 115 11.70 8.77 15.87
CA HIS A 115 12.98 9.36 16.30
C HIS A 115 12.93 9.84 17.76
N ILE A 116 11.87 10.55 18.15
CA ILE A 116 11.65 11.01 19.52
C ILE A 116 11.55 9.81 20.46
N TYR A 117 10.75 8.82 20.09
CA TYR A 117 10.55 7.61 20.90
C TYR A 117 11.84 6.84 21.18
N TRP A 118 12.71 6.69 20.17
CA TRP A 118 13.97 5.93 20.28
C TRP A 118 15.16 6.76 20.74
N GLY A 119 14.94 7.80 21.52
CA GLY A 119 15.96 8.53 22.27
C GLY A 119 16.38 9.85 21.67
N ASN A 120 15.66 10.35 20.67
CA ASN A 120 15.75 11.75 20.20
C ASN A 120 17.20 12.27 20.00
N LYS A 121 18.02 11.52 19.28
CA LYS A 121 19.44 11.84 19.07
C LYS A 121 19.69 13.22 18.47
N LEU A 122 18.74 13.75 17.71
CA LEU A 122 18.79 15.10 17.14
C LEU A 122 18.34 16.18 18.13
N ASN A 123 17.92 15.80 19.33
CA ASN A 123 17.44 16.72 20.36
C ASN A 123 16.30 17.63 19.87
N ILE A 124 15.33 17.04 19.20
CA ILE A 124 14.15 17.77 18.71
C ILE A 124 13.32 18.22 19.89
N ASP A 125 13.01 19.52 19.94
CA ASP A 125 12.12 20.08 20.96
C ASP A 125 10.67 19.81 20.57
N GLU A 126 10.03 18.87 21.25
CA GLU A 126 8.64 18.45 20.97
C GLU A 126 7.65 19.62 21.03
N LYS A 127 7.92 20.61 21.88
CA LYS A 127 7.06 21.80 22.02
C LYS A 127 7.18 22.77 20.83
N LYS A 128 8.22 22.62 20.03
CA LYS A 128 8.48 23.44 18.83
C LYS A 128 8.11 22.76 17.52
N ILE A 129 7.58 21.54 17.59
CA ILE A 129 7.12 20.87 16.39
C ILE A 129 5.83 21.54 15.90
N VAL A 130 5.93 22.21 14.76
CA VAL A 130 4.79 22.83 14.06
C VAL A 130 4.43 21.97 12.86
N TRP A 131 3.44 21.11 13.01
CA TRP A 131 3.00 20.22 11.96
C TRP A 131 1.74 20.76 11.28
N LYS A 132 1.88 21.20 10.04
CA LYS A 132 0.75 21.74 9.25
C LYS A 132 0.12 20.64 8.40
N ARG A 133 -1.17 20.75 8.16
CA ARG A 133 -1.88 19.86 7.24
C ARG A 133 -1.34 20.02 5.82
N VAL A 134 -1.16 18.90 5.13
CA VAL A 134 -0.68 18.88 3.74
C VAL A 134 -1.84 18.96 2.75
N ILE A 135 -3.02 18.51 3.16
CA ILE A 135 -4.27 18.60 2.39
C ILE A 135 -5.28 19.41 3.17
N ASP A 136 -6.04 20.20 2.44
CA ASP A 136 -7.12 21.01 3.00
C ASP A 136 -8.24 20.17 3.59
N MET A 137 -8.82 20.65 4.68
CA MET A 137 -9.90 19.99 5.40
C MET A 137 -11.06 20.95 5.57
N ASN A 138 -12.28 20.43 5.66
CA ASN A 138 -13.45 21.26 5.90
C ASN A 138 -13.54 21.69 7.38
N ASP A 139 -12.82 22.75 7.74
CA ASP A 139 -12.77 23.29 9.09
C ASP A 139 -14.15 23.70 9.64
N ARG A 140 -15.05 24.13 8.77
CA ARG A 140 -16.42 24.49 9.17
C ARG A 140 -17.17 23.27 9.69
N ALA A 141 -17.03 22.12 9.04
CA ALA A 141 -17.65 20.88 9.48
C ALA A 141 -17.04 20.37 10.80
N LEU A 142 -15.77 20.66 11.06
CA LEU A 142 -15.08 20.22 12.26
C LEU A 142 -15.42 21.02 13.53
N ARG A 143 -16.06 22.19 13.41
CA ARG A 143 -16.35 23.05 14.56
C ARG A 143 -17.34 22.47 15.57
N PHE A 144 -18.17 21.53 15.14
CA PHE A 144 -19.26 20.95 15.93
C PHE A 144 -19.23 19.42 15.91
N ILE A 145 -18.04 18.85 15.94
CA ILE A 145 -17.88 17.39 16.02
C ILE A 145 -17.57 17.01 17.46
N ASP A 146 -18.44 16.20 18.07
CA ASP A 146 -18.17 15.53 19.30
C ASP A 146 -17.32 14.27 18.99
N ILE A 147 -16.08 14.28 19.45
CA ILE A 147 -15.18 13.14 19.28
C ILE A 147 -15.06 12.42 20.61
N ASN A 148 -15.67 11.24 20.72
CA ASN A 148 -15.34 10.30 21.77
C ASN A 148 -14.00 9.62 21.44
N THR A 149 -12.92 10.22 21.89
CA THR A 149 -11.60 9.60 21.78
C THR A 149 -11.48 8.47 22.78
N CYS A 150 -11.54 7.24 22.32
CA CYS A 150 -11.12 6.10 23.11
C CYS A 150 -9.59 6.10 23.17
N LEU A 151 -9.05 6.47 24.32
CA LEU A 151 -7.60 6.46 24.59
C LEU A 151 -6.97 5.06 24.51
N LEU A 152 -7.78 4.01 24.40
CA LEU A 152 -7.33 2.63 24.23
C LEU A 152 -7.09 2.24 22.76
N TYR A 153 -7.43 3.12 21.82
CA TYR A 153 -7.18 2.86 20.43
C TYR A 153 -5.85 3.45 20.01
N THR A 154 -4.82 2.76 20.35
CA THR A 154 -3.56 2.94 19.64
C THR A 154 -3.68 2.19 18.32
N SER A 155 -3.43 2.86 17.20
CA SER A 155 -3.06 2.17 15.96
C SER A 155 -2.00 1.12 16.30
N PRO A 156 -1.92 -0.01 15.55
CA PRO A 156 -0.89 -1.00 15.80
C PRO A 156 0.45 -0.28 15.91
N SER A 157 0.95 -0.26 17.12
CA SER A 157 2.20 0.39 17.46
C SER A 157 3.31 -0.36 16.74
N PRO A 158 4.35 0.31 16.22
CA PRO A 158 5.56 -0.39 15.81
C PRO A 158 6.25 -1.14 16.95
N ARG A 159 5.60 -1.25 18.10
CA ARG A 159 6.07 -1.90 19.32
C ARG A 159 5.62 -3.36 19.46
N ASP A 160 4.65 -3.81 18.64
CA ASP A 160 4.14 -5.19 18.65
C ASP A 160 4.82 -6.07 17.60
#